data_e3629da6a79c7e282c21dcfb4ca8ed2e
#
_entry.id   e3629da6a79c7e282c21dcfb4ca8ed2e
#
_cell.length_a   1.000
_cell.length_b   1.000
_cell.length_c   1.000
_cell.angle_alpha   90.00
_cell.angle_beta   90.00
_cell.angle_gamma   90.00
#
_symmetry.space_group_name_H-M   'P 1'
#
loop_
_entity.id
_entity.type
_entity.pdbx_description
1 polymer ?
#
loop_
_entity_poly.entity_id
_entity_poly.type
_entity_poly.pdbx_seq_one_letter_code
_entity_poly.pdbx_strand_id
1 'polypeptide(L)'
;MQSYLYFPGCTLRTTAKAFDVSAKAATRALGVELKEMEGWLCCGAAYSNVDDNLITKAGPNRILSRAQKESPTLTTLCAGCYNVLKRTTVHAQHLSPSQQSINAFNEETFTGGVEVLHLLEVLRDRIGFEKVEKAVKTPLNGLPVGAYYGCLLLRPSAEMRLDDPNRPSIMEDLLAKIGCTPVDYPTRTECCGSYLGVSSSERTEPLANHILASAKRCGAKVLAVSCPLCKYNLETARAGPESVDDLPIVYFTQLLGLTLGVPPQELGLDSGLMEAIQQRPMLRVP
;
A
#
# COMPACT_ATOMS: atom_id res chain seq x y z
N MET A 1 20.28 0.56 -14.21
CA MET A 1 19.21 0.18 -13.29
C MET A 1 18.09 1.21 -13.47
N GLN A 2 16.85 0.80 -13.66
CA GLN A 2 15.72 1.71 -13.79
C GLN A 2 15.44 2.33 -12.41
N SER A 3 15.19 3.65 -12.35
CA SER A 3 14.95 4.36 -11.09
C SER A 3 13.62 5.08 -11.12
N TYR A 4 12.90 5.07 -9.97
CA TYR A 4 11.66 5.81 -9.75
C TYR A 4 11.82 6.76 -8.58
N LEU A 5 11.39 8.01 -8.74
CA LEU A 5 11.30 8.95 -7.63
C LEU A 5 10.28 8.41 -6.62
N TYR A 6 10.68 8.32 -5.35
CA TYR A 6 9.93 7.64 -4.32
C TYR A 6 9.58 8.56 -3.15
N PHE A 7 8.29 8.60 -2.83
CA PHE A 7 7.75 9.29 -1.66
C PHE A 7 7.40 8.28 -0.56
N PRO A 8 8.21 8.19 0.51
CA PRO A 8 7.96 7.22 1.59
C PRO A 8 6.75 7.60 2.45
N GLY A 9 6.58 8.89 2.75
CA GLY A 9 5.61 9.36 3.73
C GLY A 9 6.03 9.08 5.18
N CYS A 10 5.26 9.62 6.15
CA CYS A 10 5.65 9.66 7.56
C CYS A 10 5.68 8.29 8.23
N THR A 11 4.68 7.43 7.98
CA THR A 11 4.54 6.13 8.66
C THR A 11 5.64 5.13 8.26
N LEU A 12 6.11 5.16 7.02
CA LEU A 12 7.20 4.28 6.56
C LEU A 12 8.55 4.64 7.18
N ARG A 13 8.68 5.85 7.70
CA ARG A 13 9.86 6.30 8.45
C ARG A 13 9.78 6.01 9.95
N THR A 14 8.62 5.63 10.44
CA THR A 14 8.36 5.40 11.85
C THR A 14 7.89 3.96 12.12
N THR A 15 6.59 3.75 12.19
CA THR A 15 5.97 2.49 12.61
C THR A 15 5.92 1.41 11.52
N ALA A 16 5.96 1.79 10.25
CA ALA A 16 5.84 0.90 9.10
C ALA A 16 7.17 0.70 8.34
N LYS A 17 8.30 0.74 9.02
CA LYS A 17 9.64 0.57 8.42
C LYS A 17 9.78 -0.73 7.62
N ALA A 18 9.14 -1.81 8.08
CA ALA A 18 9.13 -3.09 7.37
C ALA A 18 8.57 -2.98 5.94
N PHE A 19 7.61 -2.08 5.71
CA PHE A 19 7.09 -1.82 4.37
C PHE A 19 8.11 -1.10 3.47
N ASP A 20 8.78 -0.07 4.00
CA ASP A 20 9.83 0.66 3.27
C ASP A 20 11.00 -0.25 2.88
N VAL A 21 11.56 -0.96 3.87
CA VAL A 21 12.76 -1.79 3.64
C VAL A 21 12.45 -2.95 2.71
N SER A 22 11.30 -3.63 2.89
CA SER A 22 10.90 -4.75 2.03
C SER A 22 10.62 -4.31 0.59
N ALA A 23 9.99 -3.14 0.40
CA ALA A 23 9.75 -2.59 -0.94
C ALA A 23 11.07 -2.26 -1.66
N LYS A 24 11.99 -1.57 -0.99
CA LYS A 24 13.31 -1.24 -1.54
C LYS A 24 14.14 -2.48 -1.86
N ALA A 25 14.12 -3.50 -0.98
CA ALA A 25 14.84 -4.74 -1.19
C ALA A 25 14.25 -5.56 -2.35
N ALA A 26 12.91 -5.71 -2.40
CA ALA A 26 12.23 -6.45 -3.45
C ALA A 26 12.41 -5.78 -4.83
N THR A 27 12.24 -4.45 -4.93
CA THR A 27 12.44 -3.74 -6.21
C THR A 27 13.88 -3.77 -6.66
N ARG A 28 14.86 -3.68 -5.74
CA ARG A 28 16.28 -3.84 -6.05
C ARG A 28 16.60 -5.22 -6.62
N ALA A 29 16.00 -6.27 -6.07
CA ALA A 29 16.14 -7.63 -6.59
C ALA A 29 15.57 -7.78 -8.02
N LEU A 30 14.60 -6.93 -8.40
CA LEU A 30 14.06 -6.83 -9.77
C LEU A 30 14.87 -5.88 -10.69
N GLY A 31 15.98 -5.30 -10.21
CA GLY A 31 16.80 -4.35 -10.95
C GLY A 31 16.21 -2.94 -11.03
N VAL A 32 15.37 -2.58 -10.07
CA VAL A 32 14.70 -1.28 -9.97
C VAL A 32 15.05 -0.60 -8.66
N GLU A 33 15.38 0.69 -8.72
CA GLU A 33 15.68 1.52 -7.56
C GLU A 33 14.51 2.45 -7.22
N LEU A 34 14.15 2.50 -5.96
CA LEU A 34 13.26 3.52 -5.39
C LEU A 34 14.14 4.64 -4.82
N LYS A 35 14.36 5.69 -5.62
CA LYS A 35 15.15 6.86 -5.21
C LYS A 35 14.27 7.78 -4.37
N GLU A 36 14.60 7.92 -3.10
CA GLU A 36 13.84 8.76 -2.20
C GLU A 36 13.91 10.22 -2.58
N MET A 37 12.74 10.87 -2.62
CA MET A 37 12.61 12.31 -2.83
C MET A 37 13.22 13.08 -1.65
N GLU A 38 14.06 14.06 -1.94
CA GLU A 38 14.64 14.90 -0.89
C GLU A 38 13.63 15.92 -0.35
N GLY A 39 13.77 16.26 0.93
CA GLY A 39 12.98 17.33 1.57
C GLY A 39 11.46 17.12 1.50
N TRP A 40 10.98 15.88 1.44
CA TRP A 40 9.57 15.59 1.47
C TRP A 40 8.93 15.97 2.81
N LEU A 41 7.64 16.29 2.79
CA LEU A 41 6.81 16.61 3.93
C LEU A 41 5.71 15.57 4.11
N CYS A 42 4.98 15.61 5.21
CA CYS A 42 3.78 14.78 5.37
C CYS A 42 2.74 15.12 4.30
N CYS A 43 2.13 14.10 3.67
CA CYS A 43 1.07 14.30 2.67
C CYS A 43 -0.24 14.87 3.25
N GLY A 44 -0.38 14.92 4.58
CA GLY A 44 -1.57 15.45 5.23
C GLY A 44 -2.83 14.59 5.10
N ALA A 45 -2.72 13.29 4.80
CA ALA A 45 -3.86 12.42 4.52
C ALA A 45 -4.89 12.34 5.66
N ALA A 46 -4.47 12.57 6.91
CA ALA A 46 -5.39 12.64 8.05
C ALA A 46 -6.41 13.79 7.94
N TYR A 47 -6.03 14.89 7.30
CA TYR A 47 -6.87 16.08 7.12
C TYR A 47 -7.53 16.12 5.74
N SER A 48 -6.77 15.87 4.68
CA SER A 48 -7.24 15.97 3.29
C SER A 48 -8.35 14.99 2.93
N ASN A 49 -8.56 13.94 3.73
CA ASN A 49 -9.62 12.95 3.52
C ASN A 49 -10.90 13.25 4.33
N VAL A 50 -10.85 14.20 5.26
CA VAL A 50 -11.99 14.50 6.17
C VAL A 50 -12.44 15.97 6.11
N ASP A 51 -11.65 16.83 5.49
CA ASP A 51 -11.92 18.27 5.38
C ASP A 51 -11.64 18.76 3.96
N ASP A 52 -12.60 19.46 3.38
CA ASP A 52 -12.48 20.12 2.05
C ASP A 52 -11.82 21.50 2.12
N ASN A 53 -11.32 21.92 3.29
CA ASN A 53 -10.63 23.18 3.43
C ASN A 53 -9.40 23.24 2.50
N LEU A 54 -9.29 24.33 1.77
CA LEU A 54 -8.24 24.53 0.77
C LEU A 54 -6.82 24.40 1.34
N ILE A 55 -6.61 24.83 2.60
CA ILE A 55 -5.31 24.75 3.27
C ILE A 55 -4.81 23.31 3.41
N THR A 56 -5.70 22.32 3.53
CA THR A 56 -5.32 20.91 3.64
C THR A 56 -4.65 20.37 2.38
N LYS A 57 -4.84 21.05 1.25
CA LYS A 57 -4.25 20.71 -0.06
C LYS A 57 -2.88 21.36 -0.27
N ALA A 58 -2.47 22.32 0.56
CA ALA A 58 -1.20 23.02 0.41
C ALA A 58 0.02 22.09 0.55
N GLY A 59 0.02 21.21 1.55
CA GLY A 59 1.09 20.24 1.75
C GLY A 59 1.29 19.27 0.58
N PRO A 60 0.25 18.51 0.15
CA PRO A 60 0.36 17.64 -1.02
C PRO A 60 0.74 18.38 -2.30
N ASN A 61 0.22 19.58 -2.51
CA ASN A 61 0.58 20.41 -3.66
C ASN A 61 2.08 20.76 -3.67
N ARG A 62 2.65 21.15 -2.52
CA ARG A 62 4.08 21.45 -2.37
C ARG A 62 4.94 20.22 -2.66
N ILE A 63 4.54 19.02 -2.20
CA ILE A 63 5.24 17.77 -2.52
C ILE A 63 5.30 17.56 -4.03
N LEU A 64 4.16 17.70 -4.70
CA LEU A 64 4.06 17.51 -6.15
C LEU A 64 4.78 18.59 -6.96
N SER A 65 4.77 19.84 -6.49
CA SER A 65 5.54 20.93 -7.07
C SER A 65 7.05 20.64 -7.05
N ARG A 66 7.55 20.03 -6.00
CA ARG A 66 8.96 19.60 -5.91
C ARG A 66 9.23 18.37 -6.75
N ALA A 67 8.35 17.36 -6.69
CA ALA A 67 8.49 16.14 -7.48
C ALA A 67 8.58 16.44 -8.98
N GLN A 68 7.77 17.37 -9.52
CA GLN A 68 7.76 17.73 -10.94
C GLN A 68 9.10 18.29 -11.42
N LYS A 69 9.94 18.85 -10.52
CA LYS A 69 11.29 19.35 -10.85
C LYS A 69 12.30 18.22 -11.01
N GLU A 70 12.02 17.04 -10.44
CA GLU A 70 12.92 15.89 -10.44
C GLU A 70 12.48 14.78 -11.40
N SER A 71 11.16 14.53 -11.50
CA SER A 71 10.63 13.42 -12.27
C SER A 71 9.19 13.67 -12.71
N PRO A 72 8.79 13.19 -13.91
CA PRO A 72 7.39 13.18 -14.32
C PRO A 72 6.54 12.13 -13.55
N THR A 73 7.16 11.23 -12.78
CA THR A 73 6.47 10.19 -12.02
C THR A 73 6.91 10.20 -10.56
N LEU A 74 5.97 9.99 -9.65
CA LEU A 74 6.21 9.85 -8.21
C LEU A 74 5.58 8.56 -7.70
N THR A 75 6.40 7.67 -7.14
CA THR A 75 5.93 6.38 -6.61
C THR A 75 5.76 6.45 -5.09
N THR A 76 4.71 5.85 -4.56
CA THR A 76 4.50 5.69 -3.11
C THR A 76 3.94 4.31 -2.77
N LEU A 77 4.06 3.91 -1.51
CA LEU A 77 3.59 2.62 -0.98
C LEU A 77 2.32 2.75 -0.15
N CYS A 78 2.15 3.90 0.49
CA CYS A 78 1.03 4.12 1.41
C CYS A 78 -0.24 4.49 0.64
N ALA A 79 -1.30 3.70 0.78
CA ALA A 79 -2.59 3.97 0.13
C ALA A 79 -3.17 5.36 0.47
N GLY A 80 -2.95 5.85 1.70
CA GLY A 80 -3.37 7.21 2.09
C GLY A 80 -2.57 8.29 1.37
N CYS A 81 -1.24 8.15 1.28
CA CYS A 81 -0.39 9.08 0.53
C CYS A 81 -0.72 9.04 -0.97
N TYR A 82 -0.86 7.85 -1.54
CA TYR A 82 -1.27 7.66 -2.93
C TYR A 82 -2.59 8.38 -3.24
N ASN A 83 -3.60 8.17 -2.40
CA ASN A 83 -4.91 8.81 -2.55
C ASN A 83 -4.81 10.33 -2.61
N VAL A 84 -4.19 10.93 -1.60
CA VAL A 84 -4.10 12.39 -1.49
C VAL A 84 -3.28 12.98 -2.62
N LEU A 85 -2.11 12.41 -2.93
CA LEU A 85 -1.24 12.94 -3.98
C LEU A 85 -1.88 12.80 -5.36
N LYS A 86 -2.49 11.65 -5.67
CA LYS A 86 -3.15 11.42 -6.96
C LYS A 86 -4.35 12.34 -7.17
N ARG A 87 -5.20 12.51 -6.16
CA ARG A 87 -6.33 13.46 -6.20
C ARG A 87 -5.85 14.90 -6.35
N THR A 88 -4.76 15.27 -5.69
CA THR A 88 -4.17 16.61 -5.83
C THR A 88 -3.66 16.83 -7.26
N THR A 89 -3.06 15.84 -7.89
CA THR A 89 -2.65 15.94 -9.30
C THR A 89 -3.85 16.15 -10.22
N VAL A 90 -4.92 15.36 -10.06
CA VAL A 90 -6.14 15.51 -10.86
C VAL A 90 -6.77 16.89 -10.67
N HIS A 91 -6.83 17.36 -9.41
CA HIS A 91 -7.36 18.69 -9.11
C HIS A 91 -6.54 19.82 -9.78
N ALA A 92 -5.23 19.70 -9.78
CA ALA A 92 -4.32 20.71 -10.33
C ALA A 92 -4.38 20.83 -11.86
N GLN A 93 -4.78 19.78 -12.57
CA GLN A 93 -4.91 19.79 -14.04
C GLN A 93 -5.93 20.80 -14.55
N HIS A 94 -6.86 21.23 -13.73
CA HIS A 94 -7.94 22.17 -14.12
C HIS A 94 -7.60 23.65 -13.87
N LEU A 95 -6.43 23.99 -13.29
CA LEU A 95 -5.98 25.36 -13.00
C LEU A 95 -7.08 26.26 -12.43
N SER A 96 -7.91 25.70 -11.57
CA SER A 96 -9.02 26.41 -10.93
C SER A 96 -8.54 27.61 -10.08
N PRO A 97 -9.40 28.59 -9.74
CA PRO A 97 -9.04 29.66 -8.81
C PRO A 97 -8.48 29.12 -7.47
N SER A 98 -9.01 28.00 -6.99
CA SER A 98 -8.51 27.33 -5.79
C SER A 98 -7.09 26.80 -5.97
N GLN A 99 -6.74 26.24 -7.12
CA GLN A 99 -5.38 25.81 -7.44
C GLN A 99 -4.41 26.99 -7.52
N GLN A 100 -4.83 28.10 -8.10
CA GLN A 100 -4.04 29.34 -8.13
C GLN A 100 -3.76 29.86 -6.72
N SER A 101 -4.77 29.84 -5.84
CA SER A 101 -4.60 30.24 -4.44
C SER A 101 -3.63 29.33 -3.68
N ILE A 102 -3.68 28.02 -3.91
CA ILE A 102 -2.74 27.05 -3.31
C ILE A 102 -1.31 27.32 -3.79
N ASN A 103 -1.13 27.54 -5.11
CA ASN A 103 0.18 27.84 -5.68
C ASN A 103 0.75 29.14 -5.12
N ALA A 104 -0.08 30.20 -5.00
CA ALA A 104 0.33 31.47 -4.40
C ALA A 104 0.70 31.30 -2.91
N PHE A 105 -0.07 30.56 -2.14
CA PHE A 105 0.22 30.26 -0.72
C PHE A 105 1.53 29.48 -0.56
N ASN A 106 1.81 28.55 -1.44
CA ASN A 106 3.03 27.75 -1.41
C ASN A 106 4.25 28.48 -1.98
N GLU A 107 4.08 29.60 -2.67
CA GLU A 107 5.12 30.26 -3.48
C GLU A 107 5.77 29.31 -4.50
N GLU A 108 5.05 28.27 -4.90
CA GLU A 108 5.48 27.24 -5.84
C GLU A 108 4.34 26.91 -6.81
N THR A 109 4.67 26.68 -8.09
CA THR A 109 3.66 26.39 -9.12
C THR A 109 3.62 24.89 -9.42
N PHE A 110 2.47 24.28 -9.20
CA PHE A 110 2.14 22.92 -9.63
C PHE A 110 0.92 22.97 -10.56
N THR A 111 1.04 22.31 -11.72
CA THR A 111 0.04 22.31 -12.81
C THR A 111 -0.49 20.91 -13.13
N GLY A 112 -0.26 19.91 -12.26
CA GLY A 112 -0.75 18.55 -12.48
C GLY A 112 0.13 17.68 -13.38
N GLY A 113 1.38 18.06 -13.64
CA GLY A 113 2.29 17.35 -14.55
C GLY A 113 3.00 16.12 -13.97
N VAL A 114 2.63 15.64 -12.78
CA VAL A 114 3.24 14.46 -12.13
C VAL A 114 2.27 13.30 -12.14
N GLU A 115 2.67 12.16 -12.69
CA GLU A 115 1.94 10.91 -12.58
C GLU A 115 2.26 10.26 -11.21
N VAL A 116 1.26 10.15 -10.34
CA VAL A 116 1.40 9.48 -9.04
C VAL A 116 1.03 8.02 -9.18
N LEU A 117 1.98 7.12 -8.85
CA LEU A 117 1.83 5.67 -8.97
C LEU A 117 1.94 5.00 -7.59
N HIS A 118 1.06 4.05 -7.32
CA HIS A 118 1.29 3.08 -6.26
C HIS A 118 2.31 2.02 -6.72
N LEU A 119 3.10 1.44 -5.81
CA LEU A 119 4.08 0.41 -6.21
C LEU A 119 3.43 -0.77 -6.94
N LEU A 120 2.19 -1.12 -6.66
CA LEU A 120 1.47 -2.16 -7.41
C LEU A 120 1.32 -1.80 -8.90
N GLU A 121 1.04 -0.53 -9.23
CA GLU A 121 0.99 -0.07 -10.63
C GLU A 121 2.39 -0.14 -11.26
N VAL A 122 3.43 0.24 -10.54
CA VAL A 122 4.82 0.12 -11.03
C VAL A 122 5.17 -1.34 -11.32
N LEU A 123 4.79 -2.27 -10.45
CA LEU A 123 5.03 -3.71 -10.64
C LEU A 123 4.23 -4.26 -11.82
N ARG A 124 2.96 -3.86 -12.01
CA ARG A 124 2.11 -4.34 -13.10
C ARG A 124 2.49 -3.69 -14.44
N ASP A 125 2.56 -2.36 -14.49
CA ASP A 125 2.51 -1.60 -15.73
C ASP A 125 3.92 -1.19 -16.23
N ARG A 126 4.91 -1.09 -15.34
CA ARG A 126 6.27 -0.62 -15.68
C ARG A 126 7.31 -1.73 -15.67
N ILE A 127 7.19 -2.69 -14.73
CA ILE A 127 8.08 -3.84 -14.63
C ILE A 127 7.49 -5.04 -15.39
N GLY A 128 6.20 -5.27 -15.24
CA GLY A 128 5.47 -6.42 -15.77
C GLY A 128 5.51 -7.62 -14.82
N PHE A 129 4.35 -8.21 -14.54
CA PHE A 129 4.26 -9.38 -13.66
C PHE A 129 4.96 -10.62 -14.22
N GLU A 130 5.10 -10.74 -15.54
CA GLU A 130 5.89 -11.80 -16.17
C GLU A 130 7.38 -11.70 -15.83
N LYS A 131 7.92 -10.47 -15.69
CA LYS A 131 9.30 -10.28 -15.25
C LYS A 131 9.46 -10.60 -13.78
N VAL A 132 8.44 -10.26 -12.95
CA VAL A 132 8.40 -10.65 -11.54
C VAL A 132 8.42 -12.16 -11.41
N GLU A 133 7.54 -12.88 -12.12
CA GLU A 133 7.44 -14.34 -12.11
C GLU A 133 8.77 -15.03 -12.50
N LYS A 134 9.43 -14.53 -13.57
CA LYS A 134 10.74 -15.05 -13.99
C LYS A 134 11.86 -14.80 -12.98
N ALA A 135 11.74 -13.81 -12.11
CA ALA A 135 12.71 -13.48 -11.09
C ALA A 135 12.50 -14.26 -9.78
N VAL A 136 11.38 -14.97 -9.63
CA VAL A 136 11.09 -15.79 -8.46
C VAL A 136 12.11 -16.92 -8.32
N LYS A 137 12.78 -16.99 -7.16
CA LYS A 137 13.75 -18.01 -6.81
C LYS A 137 13.15 -19.11 -5.93
N THR A 138 12.27 -18.71 -5.01
CA THR A 138 11.64 -19.60 -4.03
C THR A 138 10.14 -19.29 -3.98
N PRO A 139 9.31 -19.96 -4.77
CA PRO A 139 7.87 -19.72 -4.76
C PRO A 139 7.23 -20.10 -3.42
N LEU A 140 6.12 -19.49 -3.07
CA LEU A 140 5.41 -19.72 -1.79
C LEU A 140 4.49 -20.95 -1.83
N ASN A 141 4.69 -21.85 -2.80
CA ASN A 141 4.12 -23.20 -2.86
C ASN A 141 2.62 -23.30 -2.55
N GLY A 142 1.83 -22.39 -3.13
CA GLY A 142 0.38 -22.39 -2.95
C GLY A 142 -0.11 -21.84 -1.61
N LEU A 143 0.71 -21.09 -0.86
CA LEU A 143 0.29 -20.44 0.38
C LEU A 143 -1.02 -19.65 0.15
N PRO A 144 -2.12 -19.96 0.89
CA PRO A 144 -3.40 -19.25 0.76
C PRO A 144 -3.28 -17.83 1.33
N VAL A 145 -3.32 -16.80 0.48
CA VAL A 145 -3.16 -15.40 0.89
C VAL A 145 -4.39 -14.59 0.52
N GLY A 146 -5.00 -13.93 1.50
CA GLY A 146 -6.01 -12.91 1.26
C GLY A 146 -5.36 -11.57 0.92
N ALA A 147 -5.74 -10.95 -0.18
CA ALA A 147 -5.33 -9.60 -0.54
C ALA A 147 -6.27 -8.58 0.11
N TYR A 148 -5.75 -7.62 0.88
CA TYR A 148 -6.55 -6.57 1.48
C TYR A 148 -6.17 -5.20 0.97
N TYR A 149 -7.08 -4.58 0.24
CA TYR A 149 -6.91 -3.27 -0.39
C TYR A 149 -7.31 -2.11 0.52
N GLY A 150 -8.32 -2.34 1.37
CA GLY A 150 -8.99 -1.25 2.07
C GLY A 150 -9.74 -0.33 1.12
N CYS A 151 -9.98 0.91 1.56
CA CYS A 151 -10.79 1.87 0.79
C CYS A 151 -9.96 2.87 -0.03
N LEU A 152 -8.92 3.49 0.56
CA LEU A 152 -8.20 4.64 -0.03
C LEU A 152 -7.39 4.29 -1.28
N LEU A 153 -7.04 3.04 -1.48
CA LEU A 153 -6.30 2.60 -2.66
C LEU A 153 -7.16 2.64 -3.93
N LEU A 154 -8.47 2.40 -3.77
CA LEU A 154 -9.42 2.20 -4.88
C LEU A 154 -10.43 3.35 -5.05
N ARG A 155 -10.66 4.16 -4.03
CA ARG A 155 -11.73 5.16 -4.00
C ARG A 155 -11.20 6.55 -3.65
N PRO A 156 -11.72 7.62 -4.28
CA PRO A 156 -12.75 7.64 -5.33
C PRO A 156 -12.23 7.02 -6.65
N SER A 157 -13.03 6.16 -7.28
CA SER A 157 -12.58 5.35 -8.43
C SER A 157 -12.26 6.17 -9.68
N ALA A 158 -12.92 7.30 -9.85
CA ALA A 158 -12.71 8.19 -10.99
C ALA A 158 -11.28 8.78 -11.03
N GLU A 159 -10.71 9.06 -9.85
CA GLU A 159 -9.36 9.61 -9.71
C GLU A 159 -8.32 8.52 -9.54
N MET A 160 -8.63 7.48 -8.75
CA MET A 160 -7.63 6.44 -8.43
C MET A 160 -7.27 5.59 -9.64
N ARG A 161 -8.25 5.05 -10.36
CA ARG A 161 -8.07 4.26 -11.59
C ARG A 161 -6.99 3.18 -11.47
N LEU A 162 -6.80 2.63 -10.27
CA LEU A 162 -5.80 1.60 -10.03
C LEU A 162 -6.30 0.24 -10.53
N ASP A 163 -7.55 -0.07 -10.19
CA ASP A 163 -8.21 -1.33 -10.53
C ASP A 163 -9.73 -1.18 -10.35
N ASP A 164 -10.51 -2.24 -10.61
CA ASP A 164 -11.94 -2.27 -10.30
C ASP A 164 -12.17 -2.02 -8.80
N PRO A 165 -12.95 -1.00 -8.40
CA PRO A 165 -13.11 -0.64 -7.00
C PRO A 165 -13.92 -1.67 -6.19
N ASN A 166 -14.64 -2.58 -6.85
CA ASN A 166 -15.48 -3.58 -6.21
C ASN A 166 -14.89 -4.99 -6.32
N ARG A 167 -14.15 -5.26 -7.39
CA ARG A 167 -13.52 -6.56 -7.66
C ARG A 167 -12.07 -6.40 -8.15
N PRO A 168 -11.20 -5.80 -7.32
CA PRO A 168 -9.80 -5.62 -7.70
C PRO A 168 -9.10 -6.98 -7.82
N SER A 169 -8.08 -7.05 -8.68
CA SER A 169 -7.28 -8.26 -8.91
C SER A 169 -5.76 -8.01 -8.92
N ILE A 170 -5.32 -6.76 -8.98
CA ILE A 170 -3.89 -6.43 -9.14
C ILE A 170 -2.98 -7.08 -8.09
N MET A 171 -3.44 -7.20 -6.84
CA MET A 171 -2.65 -7.83 -5.78
C MET A 171 -2.75 -9.36 -5.84
N GLU A 172 -3.92 -9.89 -6.14
CA GLU A 172 -4.15 -11.31 -6.39
C GLU A 172 -3.30 -11.81 -7.57
N ASP A 173 -3.25 -11.04 -8.67
CA ASP A 173 -2.43 -11.35 -9.85
C ASP A 173 -0.95 -11.39 -9.48
N LEU A 174 -0.46 -10.40 -8.71
CA LEU A 174 0.91 -10.41 -8.19
C LEU A 174 1.16 -11.64 -7.30
N LEU A 175 0.26 -11.92 -6.36
CA LEU A 175 0.39 -13.04 -5.42
C LEU A 175 0.42 -14.38 -6.15
N ALA A 176 -0.40 -14.57 -7.18
CA ALA A 176 -0.37 -15.76 -8.02
C ALA A 176 0.99 -15.92 -8.73
N LYS A 177 1.55 -14.85 -9.28
CA LYS A 177 2.85 -14.86 -9.96
C LYS A 177 4.03 -15.20 -9.05
N ILE A 178 3.92 -14.96 -7.76
CA ILE A 178 4.94 -15.33 -6.78
C ILE A 178 4.67 -16.69 -6.10
N GLY A 179 3.70 -17.46 -6.61
CA GLY A 179 3.41 -18.83 -6.18
C GLY A 179 2.50 -18.95 -4.97
N CYS A 180 1.76 -17.90 -4.61
CA CYS A 180 0.65 -17.97 -3.64
C CYS A 180 -0.63 -18.47 -4.31
N THR A 181 -1.59 -18.92 -3.50
CA THR A 181 -2.99 -19.11 -3.89
C THR A 181 -3.81 -17.93 -3.35
N PRO A 182 -4.22 -16.97 -4.20
CA PRO A 182 -5.07 -15.87 -3.77
C PRO A 182 -6.42 -16.39 -3.27
N VAL A 183 -6.86 -15.85 -2.13
CA VAL A 183 -8.15 -16.20 -1.52
C VAL A 183 -9.14 -15.08 -1.77
N ASP A 184 -10.24 -15.41 -2.45
CA ASP A 184 -11.34 -14.48 -2.65
C ASP A 184 -12.21 -14.39 -1.39
N TYR A 185 -12.47 -13.16 -0.92
CA TYR A 185 -13.34 -12.91 0.23
C TYR A 185 -14.00 -11.53 0.11
N PRO A 186 -15.25 -11.36 0.61
CA PRO A 186 -16.07 -10.20 0.27
C PRO A 186 -15.58 -8.88 0.86
N THR A 187 -14.91 -8.90 2.02
CA THR A 187 -14.57 -7.67 2.77
C THR A 187 -13.22 -7.05 2.39
N ARG A 188 -12.57 -7.53 1.33
CA ARG A 188 -11.20 -7.09 0.95
C ARG A 188 -11.08 -5.61 0.56
N THR A 189 -12.20 -4.95 0.23
CA THR A 189 -12.26 -3.52 -0.13
C THR A 189 -12.99 -2.67 0.89
N GLU A 190 -13.40 -3.25 2.04
CA GLU A 190 -14.05 -2.52 3.12
C GLU A 190 -13.05 -1.67 3.92
N CYS A 191 -13.54 -0.70 4.66
CA CYS A 191 -12.71 0.21 5.44
C CYS A 191 -12.33 -0.41 6.79
N CYS A 192 -11.04 -0.38 7.13
CA CYS A 192 -10.52 -0.77 8.44
C CYS A 192 -10.77 0.25 9.56
N GLY A 193 -11.45 1.35 9.27
CA GLY A 193 -11.63 2.47 10.20
C GLY A 193 -10.67 3.64 10.00
N SER A 194 -9.68 3.53 9.12
CA SER A 194 -8.74 4.61 8.78
C SER A 194 -8.10 5.24 10.03
N TYR A 195 -7.96 6.57 10.06
CA TYR A 195 -7.34 7.32 11.16
C TYR A 195 -8.16 7.30 12.46
N LEU A 196 -9.44 6.89 12.42
CA LEU A 196 -10.23 6.72 13.63
C LEU A 196 -9.60 5.68 14.57
N GLY A 197 -8.93 4.65 14.03
CA GLY A 197 -8.23 3.65 14.82
C GLY A 197 -7.08 4.19 15.68
N VAL A 198 -6.51 5.33 15.31
CA VAL A 198 -5.45 5.98 16.10
C VAL A 198 -6.02 6.74 17.30
N SER A 199 -7.23 7.30 17.18
CA SER A 199 -7.88 8.09 18.23
C SER A 199 -8.91 7.31 19.05
N SER A 200 -9.45 6.24 18.51
CA SER A 200 -10.57 5.48 19.11
C SER A 200 -10.56 4.04 18.58
N SER A 201 -9.60 3.24 19.04
CA SER A 201 -9.42 1.86 18.56
C SER A 201 -10.65 0.98 18.82
N GLU A 202 -11.36 1.20 19.94
CA GLU A 202 -12.58 0.49 20.29
C GLU A 202 -13.69 0.62 19.22
N ARG A 203 -13.70 1.69 18.44
CA ARG A 203 -14.67 1.91 17.34
C ARG A 203 -14.27 1.22 16.06
N THR A 204 -12.99 0.99 15.85
CA THR A 204 -12.46 0.36 14.63
C THR A 204 -12.23 -1.13 14.78
N GLU A 205 -12.09 -1.61 16.00
CA GLU A 205 -11.89 -3.03 16.31
C GLU A 205 -12.97 -3.95 15.69
N PRO A 206 -14.29 -3.66 15.80
CA PRO A 206 -15.30 -4.49 15.15
C PRO A 206 -15.18 -4.53 13.63
N LEU A 207 -14.79 -3.42 12.98
CA LEU A 207 -14.59 -3.36 11.53
C LEU A 207 -13.39 -4.22 11.11
N ALA A 208 -12.29 -4.09 11.83
CA ALA A 208 -11.07 -4.85 11.56
C ALA A 208 -11.27 -6.35 11.83
N ASN A 209 -11.94 -6.73 12.92
CA ASN A 209 -12.28 -8.11 13.22
C ASN A 209 -13.22 -8.72 12.18
N HIS A 210 -14.19 -7.95 11.66
CA HIS A 210 -15.06 -8.39 10.57
C HIS A 210 -14.24 -8.75 9.31
N ILE A 211 -13.25 -7.93 8.95
CA ILE A 211 -12.37 -8.17 7.82
C ILE A 211 -11.52 -9.43 8.05
N LEU A 212 -10.87 -9.54 9.21
CA LEU A 212 -10.03 -10.69 9.56
C LEU A 212 -10.83 -11.99 9.58
N ALA A 213 -11.99 -11.99 10.22
CA ALA A 213 -12.87 -13.15 10.29
C ALA A 213 -13.36 -13.59 8.91
N SER A 214 -13.67 -12.64 8.03
CA SER A 214 -14.09 -12.91 6.65
C SER A 214 -12.99 -13.60 5.87
N ALA A 215 -11.76 -13.04 5.88
CA ALA A 215 -10.61 -13.61 5.20
C ALA A 215 -10.30 -15.03 5.72
N LYS A 216 -10.30 -15.22 7.05
CA LYS A 216 -10.03 -16.52 7.70
C LYS A 216 -11.08 -17.56 7.32
N ARG A 217 -12.39 -17.22 7.36
CA ARG A 217 -13.49 -18.13 6.96
C ARG A 217 -13.38 -18.57 5.51
N CYS A 218 -12.90 -17.69 4.63
CA CYS A 218 -12.66 -18.02 3.22
C CYS A 218 -11.37 -18.81 2.97
N GLY A 219 -10.61 -19.12 4.03
CA GLY A 219 -9.44 -19.99 3.96
C GLY A 219 -8.10 -19.29 3.87
N ALA A 220 -8.05 -17.95 3.99
CA ALA A 220 -6.78 -17.23 4.05
C ALA A 220 -5.94 -17.70 5.25
N LYS A 221 -4.68 -17.93 5.01
CA LYS A 221 -3.67 -18.28 6.02
C LYS A 221 -2.74 -17.11 6.35
N VAL A 222 -2.66 -16.16 5.45
CA VAL A 222 -1.93 -14.90 5.59
C VAL A 222 -2.77 -13.80 4.97
N LEU A 223 -2.72 -12.60 5.52
CA LEU A 223 -3.34 -11.40 4.93
C LEU A 223 -2.24 -10.47 4.42
N ALA A 224 -2.24 -10.21 3.11
CA ALA A 224 -1.33 -9.26 2.47
C ALA A 224 -1.99 -7.88 2.39
N VAL A 225 -1.31 -6.86 2.88
CA VAL A 225 -1.81 -5.48 2.92
C VAL A 225 -0.92 -4.52 2.12
N SER A 226 -1.50 -3.41 1.66
CA SER A 226 -0.83 -2.35 0.90
C SER A 226 -0.86 -0.99 1.60
N CYS A 227 -1.27 -0.93 2.87
CA CYS A 227 -1.42 0.32 3.62
C CYS A 227 -0.93 0.17 5.06
N PRO A 228 -0.03 1.06 5.53
CA PRO A 228 0.44 1.05 6.92
C PRO A 228 -0.67 1.18 7.95
N LEU A 229 -1.63 2.05 7.68
CA LEU A 229 -2.74 2.31 8.59
C LEU A 229 -3.70 1.11 8.67
N CYS A 230 -3.91 0.43 7.53
CA CYS A 230 -4.69 -0.80 7.51
C CYS A 230 -4.02 -1.90 8.34
N LYS A 231 -2.69 -2.08 8.19
CA LYS A 231 -1.94 -3.04 9.00
C LYS A 231 -2.07 -2.71 10.49
N TYR A 232 -1.88 -1.46 10.87
CA TYR A 232 -2.02 -1.01 12.25
C TYR A 232 -3.40 -1.36 12.83
N ASN A 233 -4.49 -0.98 12.15
CA ASN A 233 -5.84 -1.22 12.66
C ASN A 233 -6.16 -2.73 12.78
N LEU A 234 -5.74 -3.52 11.80
CA LEU A 234 -5.96 -4.97 11.80
C LEU A 234 -5.13 -5.67 12.90
N GLU A 235 -3.89 -5.23 13.13
CA GLU A 235 -3.05 -5.79 14.20
C GLU A 235 -3.54 -5.37 15.59
N THR A 236 -4.02 -4.14 15.75
CA THR A 236 -4.60 -3.66 17.00
C THR A 236 -5.85 -4.46 17.35
N ALA A 237 -6.75 -4.70 16.40
CA ALA A 237 -7.94 -5.51 16.61
C ALA A 237 -7.60 -6.97 16.95
N ARG A 238 -6.58 -7.54 16.28
CA ARG A 238 -6.09 -8.91 16.57
C ARG A 238 -5.57 -9.06 18.01
N ALA A 239 -5.05 -8.01 18.59
CA ALA A 239 -4.59 -7.99 19.98
C ALA A 239 -5.73 -7.78 21.00
N GLY A 240 -6.93 -7.44 20.55
CA GLY A 240 -8.09 -7.17 21.39
C GLY A 240 -8.77 -8.44 21.93
N PRO A 241 -9.69 -8.32 22.91
CA PRO A 241 -10.33 -9.45 23.58
C PRO A 241 -11.27 -10.26 22.67
N GLU A 242 -11.77 -9.67 21.58
CA GLU A 242 -12.64 -10.35 20.60
C GLU A 242 -11.83 -10.80 19.36
N SER A 243 -10.53 -11.01 19.51
CA SER A 243 -9.61 -11.24 18.42
C SER A 243 -9.93 -12.48 17.59
N VAL A 244 -9.78 -12.33 16.29
CA VAL A 244 -9.67 -13.45 15.35
C VAL A 244 -8.23 -13.92 15.37
N ASP A 245 -7.94 -14.88 16.29
CA ASP A 245 -6.58 -15.37 16.50
C ASP A 245 -5.88 -15.85 15.21
N ASP A 246 -4.58 -15.60 15.15
CA ASP A 246 -3.57 -16.24 14.29
C ASP A 246 -3.55 -15.93 12.79
N LEU A 247 -4.26 -14.95 12.24
CA LEU A 247 -4.04 -14.58 10.85
C LEU A 247 -2.84 -13.63 10.73
N PRO A 248 -1.66 -14.06 10.25
CA PRO A 248 -0.51 -13.19 10.06
C PRO A 248 -0.84 -12.08 9.06
N ILE A 249 -0.45 -10.84 9.38
CA ILE A 249 -0.68 -9.67 8.53
C ILE A 249 0.68 -9.16 8.05
N VAL A 250 0.90 -9.20 6.73
CA VAL A 250 2.16 -8.83 6.11
C VAL A 250 1.95 -7.78 5.02
N TYR A 251 2.97 -7.01 4.71
CA TYR A 251 2.96 -6.21 3.48
C TYR A 251 3.21 -7.11 2.27
N PHE A 252 2.52 -6.86 1.16
CA PHE A 252 2.70 -7.63 -0.07
C PHE A 252 4.17 -7.65 -0.54
N THR A 253 4.93 -6.60 -0.25
CA THR A 253 6.36 -6.48 -0.58
C THR A 253 7.24 -7.45 0.22
N GLN A 254 6.82 -7.85 1.41
CA GLN A 254 7.53 -8.85 2.22
C GLN A 254 7.41 -10.23 1.57
N LEU A 255 6.21 -10.63 1.11
CA LEU A 255 6.02 -11.86 0.36
C LEU A 255 6.78 -11.86 -0.96
N LEU A 256 6.71 -10.74 -1.69
CA LEU A 256 7.47 -10.56 -2.93
C LEU A 256 8.97 -10.71 -2.68
N GLY A 257 9.53 -10.02 -1.68
CA GLY A 257 10.95 -10.09 -1.35
C GLY A 257 11.41 -11.49 -0.99
N LEU A 258 10.63 -12.24 -0.19
CA LEU A 258 10.92 -13.65 0.14
C LEU A 258 11.08 -14.50 -1.11
N THR A 259 10.16 -14.36 -2.07
CA THR A 259 10.18 -15.16 -3.30
C THR A 259 11.34 -14.79 -4.22
N LEU A 260 11.83 -13.55 -4.13
CA LEU A 260 13.02 -13.09 -4.86
C LEU A 260 14.34 -13.48 -4.18
N GLY A 261 14.27 -14.19 -3.05
CA GLY A 261 15.44 -14.66 -2.31
C GLY A 261 16.11 -13.59 -1.44
N VAL A 262 15.38 -12.54 -1.05
CA VAL A 262 15.85 -11.55 -0.09
C VAL A 262 15.78 -12.14 1.31
N PRO A 263 16.81 -12.00 2.15
CA PRO A 263 16.80 -12.49 3.52
C PRO A 263 15.65 -11.91 4.34
N PRO A 264 14.95 -12.71 5.17
CA PRO A 264 13.81 -12.25 5.97
C PRO A 264 14.09 -11.01 6.82
N GLN A 265 15.29 -10.91 7.38
CA GLN A 265 15.72 -9.79 8.22
C GLN A 265 15.73 -8.46 7.44
N GLU A 266 16.15 -8.49 6.15
CA GLU A 266 16.12 -7.33 5.26
C GLU A 266 14.70 -6.93 4.84
N LEU A 267 13.73 -7.82 5.03
CA LEU A 267 12.31 -7.58 4.77
C LEU A 267 11.55 -7.10 6.02
N GLY A 268 12.22 -7.00 7.17
CA GLY A 268 11.58 -6.70 8.43
C GLY A 268 10.61 -7.79 8.90
N LEU A 269 10.92 -9.05 8.56
CA LEU A 269 10.20 -10.24 9.05
C LEU A 269 10.94 -10.80 10.26
N ASP A 270 10.23 -10.92 11.37
CA ASP A 270 10.74 -11.63 12.54
C ASP A 270 10.56 -13.16 12.43
N SER A 271 11.16 -13.89 13.38
CA SER A 271 11.10 -15.36 13.38
C SER A 271 9.67 -15.90 13.56
N GLY A 272 8.85 -15.24 14.38
CA GLY A 272 7.47 -15.66 14.61
C GLY A 272 6.60 -15.51 13.37
N LEU A 273 6.75 -14.42 12.64
CA LEU A 273 6.03 -14.18 11.38
C LEU A 273 6.50 -15.14 10.27
N MET A 274 7.81 -15.42 10.22
CA MET A 274 8.36 -16.42 9.29
C MET A 274 7.84 -17.82 9.59
N GLU A 275 7.81 -18.22 10.85
CA GLU A 275 7.25 -19.50 11.29
C GLU A 275 5.77 -19.60 10.91
N ALA A 276 4.99 -18.56 11.15
CA ALA A 276 3.59 -18.49 10.79
C ALA A 276 3.34 -18.59 9.26
N ILE A 277 4.25 -18.08 8.43
CA ILE A 277 4.19 -18.21 6.97
C ILE A 277 4.57 -19.62 6.53
N GLN A 278 5.60 -20.23 7.15
CA GLN A 278 6.19 -21.51 6.74
C GLN A 278 5.47 -22.75 7.26
N GLN A 279 4.91 -22.71 8.49
CA GLN A 279 4.29 -23.85 9.16
C GLN A 279 2.88 -24.19 8.67
N ARG A 280 2.30 -23.42 7.75
CA ARG A 280 0.92 -23.65 7.31
C ARG A 280 0.88 -24.66 6.15
N PRO A 281 0.42 -25.92 6.41
CA PRO A 281 0.46 -26.98 5.42
C PRO A 281 -0.35 -26.60 4.17
N MET A 282 0.23 -26.95 3.02
CA MET A 282 -0.50 -26.97 1.76
C MET A 282 -1.80 -27.78 1.94
N LEU A 283 -2.94 -27.23 1.58
CA LEU A 283 -4.13 -28.03 1.37
C LEU A 283 -3.78 -29.09 0.32
N ARG A 284 -3.63 -30.35 0.75
CA ARG A 284 -3.69 -31.47 -0.19
C ARG A 284 -5.10 -31.44 -0.76
N VAL A 285 -5.25 -30.91 -1.98
CA VAL A 285 -6.48 -31.10 -2.75
C VAL A 285 -6.56 -32.61 -3.00
N PRO A 286 -7.70 -33.25 -2.64
CA PRO A 286 -7.90 -34.68 -2.87
C PRO A 286 -7.93 -35.03 -4.37
#